data_e413aac75b758fedee15c4c03e1bcb7c
#
_entry.id   e413aac75b758fedee15c4c03e1bcb7c
#
_cell.length_a   1.000
_cell.length_b   1.000
_cell.length_c   1.000
_cell.angle_alpha   90.00
_cell.angle_beta   90.00
_cell.angle_gamma   90.00
#
_symmetry.space_group_name_H-M   'P 1'
#
loop_
_entity.id
_entity.type
_entity.pdbx_description
1 polymer ?
#
loop_
_entity_poly.entity_id
_entity_poly.type
_entity_poly.pdbx_seq_one_letter_code
_entity_poly.pdbx_strand_id
1 'polypeptide(L)'
;DWRSETECSECSHVFIPSSGNANRGKYTCPDCGQKYSISEATGEQNGTDIRLFATEYYCESCDDLGIEREKLKGYKSVQQEDLDLFEQAREEWQENEDLHSYVPSEKIHPGAITTSSSISGNDIFQHGYNEWKDMFNERQLLCLSKILKEIDNMENQNAKEYLLLALTDALRMNSMLAVYQAANN
;
A
#
# COMPACT_ATOMS: atom_id res chain seq x y z
N ASP A 1 14.01 -2.52 -10.00
CA ASP A 1 12.82 -2.29 -10.82
C ASP A 1 11.59 -2.55 -9.95
N TRP A 2 10.78 -1.52 -9.71
CA TRP A 2 9.61 -1.53 -8.81
C TRP A 2 8.31 -1.93 -9.53
N ARG A 3 8.42 -2.56 -10.69
CA ARG A 3 7.27 -3.13 -11.40
C ARG A 3 6.83 -4.42 -10.74
N SER A 4 5.53 -4.63 -10.74
CA SER A 4 4.94 -5.86 -10.22
C SER A 4 5.41 -7.08 -11.01
N GLU A 5 5.87 -8.11 -10.34
CA GLU A 5 6.01 -9.43 -10.95
C GLU A 5 4.63 -10.03 -11.19
N THR A 6 4.49 -10.82 -12.23
CA THR A 6 3.26 -11.54 -12.53
C THR A 6 3.59 -12.98 -12.90
N GLU A 7 2.73 -13.90 -12.48
CA GLU A 7 2.81 -15.32 -12.82
C GLU A 7 1.78 -15.64 -13.91
N CYS A 8 2.19 -16.43 -14.88
CA CYS A 8 1.30 -16.90 -15.93
C CYS A 8 0.39 -18.02 -15.40
N SER A 9 -0.94 -17.86 -15.53
CA SER A 9 -1.92 -18.85 -15.11
C SER A 9 -1.82 -20.20 -15.83
N GLU A 10 -1.22 -20.23 -17.04
CA GLU A 10 -1.13 -21.45 -17.84
C GLU A 10 0.19 -22.22 -17.63
N CYS A 11 1.32 -21.54 -17.49
CA CYS A 11 2.63 -22.20 -17.43
C CYS A 11 3.45 -21.85 -16.17
N SER A 12 2.88 -21.07 -15.24
CA SER A 12 3.52 -20.62 -13.99
C SER A 12 4.86 -19.86 -14.22
N HIS A 13 5.11 -19.39 -15.44
CA HIS A 13 6.28 -18.55 -15.70
C HIS A 13 6.14 -17.18 -15.04
N VAL A 14 7.08 -16.84 -14.17
CA VAL A 14 7.11 -15.54 -13.47
C VAL A 14 7.91 -14.54 -14.32
N PHE A 15 7.33 -13.39 -14.60
CA PHE A 15 7.97 -12.34 -15.37
C PHE A 15 7.56 -10.93 -14.93
N ILE A 16 8.40 -9.95 -15.27
CA ILE A 16 8.10 -8.53 -15.05
C ILE A 16 7.51 -7.96 -16.33
N PRO A 17 6.27 -7.40 -16.29
CA PRO A 17 5.67 -6.78 -17.45
C PRO A 17 6.52 -5.62 -17.99
N SER A 18 6.68 -5.57 -19.30
CA SER A 18 7.44 -4.54 -20.01
C SER A 18 6.67 -4.04 -21.23
N SER A 19 7.16 -3.01 -21.89
CA SER A 19 6.53 -2.49 -23.12
C SER A 19 6.49 -3.53 -24.27
N GLY A 20 7.27 -4.60 -24.16
CA GLY A 20 7.29 -5.69 -25.16
C GLY A 20 6.19 -6.73 -24.95
N ASN A 21 5.71 -6.89 -23.72
CA ASN A 21 4.74 -7.94 -23.35
C ASN A 21 3.51 -7.44 -22.60
N ALA A 22 3.42 -6.12 -22.34
CA ALA A 22 2.28 -5.50 -21.67
C ALA A 22 1.78 -4.27 -22.43
N ASN A 23 0.48 -4.20 -22.67
CA ASN A 23 -0.17 -3.07 -23.33
C ASN A 23 -1.59 -2.86 -22.80
N ARG A 24 -1.88 -1.65 -22.30
CA ARG A 24 -3.21 -1.21 -21.83
C ARG A 24 -3.90 -2.20 -20.89
N GLY A 25 -3.17 -2.67 -19.87
CA GLY A 25 -3.72 -3.59 -18.87
C GLY A 25 -3.87 -5.04 -19.35
N LYS A 26 -3.26 -5.40 -20.48
CA LYS A 26 -3.18 -6.77 -20.98
C LYS A 26 -1.73 -7.22 -21.02
N TYR A 27 -1.48 -8.46 -20.64
CA TYR A 27 -0.19 -9.11 -20.66
C TYR A 27 -0.15 -10.21 -21.72
N THR A 28 1.05 -10.48 -22.21
CA THR A 28 1.36 -11.68 -23.01
C THR A 28 2.51 -12.39 -22.33
N CYS A 29 2.31 -13.63 -21.91
CA CYS A 29 3.37 -14.44 -21.32
C CYS A 29 4.53 -14.59 -22.33
N PRO A 30 5.77 -14.26 -21.96
CA PRO A 30 6.91 -14.39 -22.89
C PRO A 30 7.28 -15.83 -23.17
N ASP A 31 6.86 -16.79 -22.34
CA ASP A 31 7.18 -18.21 -22.49
C ASP A 31 6.13 -18.95 -23.34
N CYS A 32 4.87 -18.97 -22.93
CA CYS A 32 3.82 -19.73 -23.64
C CYS A 32 2.94 -18.89 -24.59
N GLY A 33 3.08 -17.56 -24.58
CA GLY A 33 2.29 -16.65 -25.43
C GLY A 33 0.84 -16.43 -24.98
N GLN A 34 0.41 -16.98 -23.84
CA GLN A 34 -0.93 -16.75 -23.28
C GLN A 34 -1.16 -15.25 -23.02
N LYS A 35 -2.35 -14.79 -23.35
CA LYS A 35 -2.79 -13.40 -23.15
C LYS A 35 -3.87 -13.35 -22.08
N TYR A 36 -3.71 -12.43 -21.14
CA TYR A 36 -4.67 -12.19 -20.06
C TYR A 36 -4.64 -10.71 -19.63
N SER A 37 -5.69 -10.28 -18.92
CA SER A 37 -5.76 -8.95 -18.32
C SER A 37 -5.24 -8.95 -16.89
N ILE A 38 -4.88 -7.76 -16.38
CA ILE A 38 -4.55 -7.59 -14.95
C ILE A 38 -5.72 -8.04 -14.07
N SER A 39 -6.95 -7.68 -14.46
CA SER A 39 -8.16 -8.03 -13.71
C SER A 39 -8.43 -9.55 -13.65
N GLU A 40 -8.06 -10.31 -14.69
CA GLU A 40 -8.13 -11.77 -14.66
C GLU A 40 -7.08 -12.33 -13.69
N ALA A 41 -5.83 -11.86 -13.79
CA ALA A 41 -4.74 -12.31 -12.91
C ALA A 41 -4.98 -11.96 -11.43
N THR A 42 -5.46 -10.76 -11.11
CA THR A 42 -5.74 -10.34 -9.73
C THR A 42 -7.02 -10.94 -9.17
N GLY A 43 -8.04 -11.18 -10.01
CA GLY A 43 -9.30 -11.78 -9.60
C GLY A 43 -9.18 -13.25 -9.19
N GLU A 44 -8.31 -14.02 -9.86
CA GLU A 44 -8.04 -15.41 -9.54
C GLU A 44 -7.23 -15.57 -8.23
N GLN A 45 -6.42 -14.56 -7.87
CA GLN A 45 -5.54 -14.57 -6.68
C GLN A 45 -6.09 -13.82 -5.47
N ASN A 46 -7.35 -13.35 -5.48
CA ASN A 46 -7.93 -12.52 -4.43
C ASN A 46 -7.15 -11.21 -4.14
N GLY A 47 -6.52 -10.63 -5.13
CA GLY A 47 -5.78 -9.37 -5.01
C GLY A 47 -4.31 -9.45 -5.44
N THR A 48 -3.54 -8.45 -5.06
CA THR A 48 -2.10 -8.36 -5.33
C THR A 48 -1.30 -8.57 -4.05
N ASP A 49 -0.29 -9.42 -4.10
CA ASP A 49 0.67 -9.55 -3.00
C ASP A 49 1.51 -8.27 -2.84
N ILE A 50 1.77 -7.92 -1.58
CA ILE A 50 2.56 -6.75 -1.23
C ILE A 50 4.00 -7.20 -1.02
N ARG A 51 4.93 -6.53 -1.72
CA ARG A 51 6.35 -6.75 -1.55
C ARG A 51 7.04 -5.49 -1.06
N LEU A 52 7.67 -5.57 0.09
CA LEU A 52 8.57 -4.54 0.57
C LEU A 52 9.87 -4.58 -0.25
N PHE A 53 10.20 -3.51 -0.99
CA PHE A 53 11.40 -3.50 -1.85
C PHE A 53 12.39 -2.37 -1.51
N ALA A 54 11.96 -1.32 -0.84
CA ALA A 54 12.78 -0.20 -0.42
C ALA A 54 12.27 0.40 0.88
N THR A 55 13.18 0.94 1.66
CA THR A 55 12.89 1.65 2.92
C THR A 55 13.38 3.09 2.79
N GLU A 56 12.49 4.06 3.07
CA GLU A 56 12.91 5.44 3.28
C GLU A 56 13.56 5.54 4.67
N TYR A 57 14.71 6.17 4.75
CA TYR A 57 15.40 6.42 6.02
C TYR A 57 15.66 7.91 6.20
N TYR A 58 15.79 8.30 7.46
CA TYR A 58 16.24 9.61 7.89
C TYR A 58 17.67 9.52 8.43
N CYS A 59 18.53 10.42 8.01
CA CYS A 59 19.94 10.43 8.43
C CYS A 59 20.13 11.38 9.61
N GLU A 60 20.08 10.86 10.85
CA GLU A 60 20.30 11.64 12.07
C GLU A 60 21.69 12.29 12.09
N SER A 61 22.73 11.54 11.71
CA SER A 61 24.11 12.07 11.66
C SER A 61 24.25 13.24 10.67
N CYS A 62 23.48 13.24 9.59
CA CYS A 62 23.46 14.34 8.62
C CYS A 62 22.75 15.56 9.20
N ASP A 63 21.72 15.38 10.01
CA ASP A 63 21.02 16.46 10.71
C ASP A 63 21.92 17.12 11.75
N ASP A 64 22.63 16.33 12.56
CA ASP A 64 23.62 16.80 13.52
C ASP A 64 24.74 17.65 12.88
N LEU A 65 25.06 17.37 11.62
CA LEU A 65 26.05 18.14 10.82
C LEU A 65 25.44 19.40 10.17
N GLY A 66 24.16 19.68 10.40
CA GLY A 66 23.46 20.86 9.85
C GLY A 66 23.21 20.79 8.34
N ILE A 67 23.11 19.57 7.79
CA ILE A 67 22.78 19.39 6.37
C ILE A 67 21.31 19.78 6.14
N GLU A 68 21.03 20.39 4.99
CA GLU A 68 19.69 20.83 4.62
C GLU A 68 18.65 19.70 4.74
N ARG A 69 17.53 20.00 5.36
CA ARG A 69 16.44 19.05 5.70
C ARG A 69 16.00 18.18 4.50
N GLU A 70 16.03 18.73 3.30
CA GLU A 70 15.65 18.02 2.06
C GLU A 70 16.63 16.90 1.69
N LYS A 71 17.86 16.96 2.18
CA LYS A 71 18.93 15.97 1.96
C LYS A 71 19.08 14.94 3.08
N LEU A 72 18.26 15.06 4.14
CA LEU A 72 18.31 14.15 5.29
C LEU A 72 17.62 12.82 5.05
N LYS A 73 16.82 12.71 4.00
CA LYS A 73 16.10 11.51 3.63
C LYS A 73 16.74 10.81 2.44
N GLY A 74 16.69 9.51 2.46
CA GLY A 74 17.17 8.67 1.37
C GLY A 74 16.41 7.35 1.29
N TYR A 75 16.72 6.57 0.25
CA TYR A 75 16.17 5.24 0.05
C TYR A 75 17.28 4.22 0.08
N LYS A 76 17.05 3.11 0.77
CA LYS A 76 17.91 1.94 0.76
C LYS A 76 17.14 0.71 0.28
N SER A 77 17.84 -0.25 -0.29
CA SER A 77 17.28 -1.57 -0.51
C SER A 77 16.92 -2.21 0.82
N VAL A 78 15.82 -2.96 0.81
CA VAL A 78 15.35 -3.70 1.98
C VAL A 78 16.44 -4.65 2.47
N GLN A 79 16.69 -4.64 3.76
CA GLN A 79 17.56 -5.57 4.46
C GLN A 79 16.72 -6.61 5.21
N GLN A 80 17.35 -7.68 5.72
CA GLN A 80 16.61 -8.73 6.42
C GLN A 80 15.90 -8.19 7.66
N GLU A 81 16.52 -7.26 8.39
CA GLU A 81 15.92 -6.63 9.56
C GLU A 81 14.65 -5.84 9.22
N ASP A 82 14.59 -5.20 8.04
CA ASP A 82 13.40 -4.48 7.58
C ASP A 82 12.25 -5.45 7.28
N LEU A 83 12.57 -6.64 6.72
CA LEU A 83 11.60 -7.71 6.46
C LEU A 83 11.10 -8.32 7.77
N ASP A 84 11.98 -8.60 8.71
CA ASP A 84 11.63 -9.18 10.01
C ASP A 84 10.70 -8.24 10.79
N LEU A 85 10.97 -6.92 10.78
CA LEU A 85 10.10 -5.92 11.40
C LEU A 85 8.74 -5.81 10.69
N PHE A 86 8.70 -5.98 9.38
CA PHE A 86 7.44 -5.96 8.64
C PHE A 86 6.60 -7.18 8.97
N GLU A 87 7.20 -8.37 9.04
CA GLU A 87 6.51 -9.60 9.42
C GLU A 87 6.04 -9.58 10.87
N GLN A 88 6.87 -9.10 11.80
CA GLN A 88 6.46 -8.90 13.20
C GLN A 88 5.23 -7.99 13.31
N ALA A 89 5.18 -6.90 12.54
CA ALA A 89 4.02 -6.01 12.54
C ALA A 89 2.78 -6.67 11.96
N ARG A 90 2.94 -7.56 10.98
CA ARG A 90 1.87 -8.36 10.38
C ARG A 90 1.32 -9.39 11.38
N GLU A 91 2.20 -10.14 12.04
CA GLU A 91 1.82 -11.09 13.09
C GLU A 91 1.08 -10.38 14.23
N GLU A 92 1.61 -9.26 14.72
CA GLU A 92 0.99 -8.47 15.77
C GLU A 92 -0.41 -7.96 15.36
N TRP A 93 -0.57 -7.54 14.11
CA TRP A 93 -1.89 -7.16 13.59
C TRP A 93 -2.87 -8.33 13.62
N GLN A 94 -2.46 -9.50 13.17
CA GLN A 94 -3.31 -10.69 13.10
C GLN A 94 -3.72 -11.19 14.49
N GLU A 95 -2.85 -11.06 15.49
CA GLU A 95 -3.10 -11.53 16.86
C GLU A 95 -3.97 -10.56 17.70
N ASN A 96 -4.03 -9.28 17.32
CA ASN A 96 -4.74 -8.26 18.09
C ASN A 96 -6.16 -8.00 17.55
N GLU A 97 -7.08 -8.94 17.77
CA GLU A 97 -8.47 -8.85 17.30
C GLU A 97 -9.22 -7.59 17.79
N ASP A 98 -8.88 -7.05 18.96
CA ASP A 98 -9.50 -5.83 19.49
C ASP A 98 -9.18 -4.60 18.64
N LEU A 99 -8.03 -4.56 17.97
CA LEU A 99 -7.68 -3.48 17.04
C LEU A 99 -8.48 -3.55 15.74
N HIS A 100 -8.99 -4.71 15.36
CA HIS A 100 -9.81 -4.86 14.17
C HIS A 100 -11.14 -4.11 14.26
N SER A 101 -11.64 -3.86 15.48
CA SER A 101 -12.85 -3.06 15.71
C SER A 101 -12.69 -1.58 15.34
N TYR A 102 -11.46 -1.10 15.22
CA TYR A 102 -11.13 0.26 14.81
C TYR A 102 -10.96 0.43 13.29
N VAL A 103 -11.13 -0.65 12.53
CA VAL A 103 -11.00 -0.63 11.07
C VAL A 103 -12.36 -0.87 10.43
N PRO A 104 -12.79 -0.01 9.47
CA PRO A 104 -14.05 -0.19 8.78
C PRO A 104 -14.05 -1.49 7.96
N SER A 105 -15.12 -2.27 8.11
CA SER A 105 -15.37 -3.50 7.34
C SER A 105 -16.30 -3.28 6.14
N GLU A 106 -16.65 -2.03 5.87
CA GLU A 106 -17.55 -1.69 4.78
C GLU A 106 -16.87 -1.87 3.43
N LYS A 107 -17.66 -2.40 2.49
CA LYS A 107 -17.25 -2.53 1.10
C LYS A 107 -17.23 -1.18 0.40
N ILE A 108 -16.29 -1.02 -0.51
CA ILE A 108 -16.24 0.13 -1.40
C ILE A 108 -17.37 -0.03 -2.42
N HIS A 109 -18.23 1.00 -2.52
CA HIS A 109 -19.29 0.99 -3.53
C HIS A 109 -18.77 1.47 -4.89
N PRO A 110 -19.12 0.79 -5.99
CA PRO A 110 -18.85 1.28 -7.34
C PRO A 110 -19.46 2.68 -7.54
N GLY A 111 -18.67 3.57 -8.11
CA GLY A 111 -19.11 4.96 -8.34
C GLY A 111 -18.14 5.71 -9.25
N ALA A 112 -18.44 6.99 -9.51
CA ALA A 112 -17.70 7.81 -10.47
C ALA A 112 -16.20 7.95 -10.19
N ILE A 113 -15.75 7.67 -8.96
CA ILE A 113 -14.34 7.81 -8.53
C ILE A 113 -13.65 6.44 -8.45
N THR A 114 -14.42 5.36 -8.33
CA THR A 114 -13.92 4.02 -8.01
C THR A 114 -13.94 3.04 -9.18
N THR A 115 -14.49 3.41 -10.32
CA THR A 115 -14.59 2.55 -11.51
C THR A 115 -13.79 3.08 -12.69
N SER A 116 -13.50 2.22 -13.65
CA SER A 116 -12.78 2.56 -14.89
C SER A 116 -13.51 3.57 -15.78
N SER A 117 -14.81 3.75 -15.60
CA SER A 117 -15.61 4.80 -16.23
C SER A 117 -15.38 6.18 -15.58
N SER A 118 -14.65 6.24 -14.49
CA SER A 118 -14.27 7.50 -13.86
C SER A 118 -13.32 8.30 -14.76
N ILE A 119 -13.33 9.62 -14.59
CA ILE A 119 -12.43 10.55 -15.31
C ILE A 119 -10.96 10.20 -15.10
N SER A 120 -10.60 9.58 -13.99
CA SER A 120 -9.23 9.16 -13.67
C SER A 120 -8.79 7.89 -14.41
N GLY A 121 -9.73 7.11 -14.97
CA GLY A 121 -9.44 5.84 -15.65
C GLY A 121 -8.91 4.73 -14.75
N ASN A 122 -8.90 4.93 -13.43
CA ASN A 122 -8.41 3.95 -12.47
C ASN A 122 -9.59 3.22 -11.84
N ASP A 123 -9.67 1.93 -12.12
CA ASP A 123 -10.61 1.03 -11.48
C ASP A 123 -9.92 0.33 -10.31
N ILE A 124 -10.20 0.78 -9.10
CA ILE A 124 -9.56 0.25 -7.88
C ILE A 124 -9.91 -1.22 -7.65
N PHE A 125 -11.05 -1.70 -8.12
CA PHE A 125 -11.46 -3.10 -8.01
C PHE A 125 -10.57 -4.03 -8.85
N GLN A 126 -9.99 -3.55 -9.96
CA GLN A 126 -9.02 -4.31 -10.75
C GLN A 126 -7.71 -4.56 -10.00
N HIS A 127 -7.46 -3.81 -8.93
CA HIS A 127 -6.29 -3.97 -8.07
C HIS A 127 -6.61 -4.75 -6.79
N GLY A 128 -7.82 -5.31 -6.68
CA GLY A 128 -8.23 -6.12 -5.53
C GLY A 128 -8.76 -5.33 -4.34
N TYR A 129 -8.91 -4.01 -4.44
CA TYR A 129 -9.46 -3.18 -3.36
C TYR A 129 -10.98 -3.29 -3.34
N ASN A 130 -11.52 -4.09 -2.42
CA ASN A 130 -12.96 -4.33 -2.25
C ASN A 130 -13.52 -3.68 -0.99
N GLU A 131 -12.72 -3.56 0.05
CA GLU A 131 -13.02 -2.91 1.31
C GLU A 131 -12.08 -1.72 1.55
N TRP A 132 -12.50 -0.76 2.35
CA TRP A 132 -11.67 0.42 2.63
C TRP A 132 -10.33 0.05 3.28
N LYS A 133 -10.29 -0.99 4.11
CA LYS A 133 -9.05 -1.48 4.73
C LYS A 133 -8.03 -2.03 3.74
N ASP A 134 -8.48 -2.51 2.56
CA ASP A 134 -7.58 -3.07 1.54
C ASP A 134 -6.61 -2.03 0.96
N MET A 135 -6.87 -0.73 1.22
CA MET A 135 -5.97 0.36 0.85
C MET A 135 -4.74 0.48 1.77
N PHE A 136 -4.64 -0.36 2.79
CA PHE A 136 -3.57 -0.33 3.80
C PHE A 136 -2.98 -1.72 3.96
N ASN A 137 -1.66 -1.80 4.11
CA ASN A 137 -1.01 -3.04 4.52
C ASN A 137 -1.15 -3.26 6.04
N GLU A 138 -0.84 -4.47 6.53
CA GLU A 138 -1.04 -4.84 7.93
C GLU A 138 -0.24 -3.96 8.90
N ARG A 139 0.98 -3.53 8.54
CA ARG A 139 1.75 -2.60 9.37
C ARG A 139 1.06 -1.23 9.48
N GLN A 140 0.48 -0.74 8.39
CA GLN A 140 -0.27 0.53 8.40
C GLN A 140 -1.55 0.38 9.23
N LEU A 141 -2.30 -0.72 9.06
CA LEU A 141 -3.48 -1.02 9.85
C LEU A 141 -3.16 -1.10 11.34
N LEU A 142 -2.10 -1.83 11.72
CA LEU A 142 -1.63 -1.93 13.11
C LEU A 142 -1.35 -0.55 13.71
N CYS A 143 -0.55 0.27 13.04
CA CYS A 143 -0.15 1.58 13.56
C CYS A 143 -1.35 2.54 13.66
N LEU A 144 -2.19 2.61 12.61
CA LEU A 144 -3.34 3.52 12.57
C LEU A 144 -4.41 3.12 13.59
N SER A 145 -4.67 1.82 13.76
CA SER A 145 -5.61 1.32 14.75
C SER A 145 -5.15 1.57 16.18
N LYS A 146 -3.86 1.38 16.48
CA LYS A 146 -3.27 1.74 17.78
C LYS A 146 -3.45 3.23 18.07
N ILE A 147 -3.15 4.10 17.10
CA ILE A 147 -3.35 5.56 17.27
C ILE A 147 -4.83 5.86 17.51
N LEU A 148 -5.73 5.30 16.73
CA LEU A 148 -7.16 5.53 16.88
C LEU A 148 -7.69 5.05 18.24
N LYS A 149 -7.23 3.89 18.72
CA LYS A 149 -7.54 3.36 20.03
C LYS A 149 -7.09 4.31 21.16
N GLU A 150 -5.89 4.86 21.07
CA GLU A 150 -5.40 5.84 22.06
C GLU A 150 -6.21 7.13 22.02
N ILE A 151 -6.57 7.61 20.83
CA ILE A 151 -7.46 8.78 20.68
C ILE A 151 -8.83 8.48 21.31
N ASP A 152 -9.38 7.29 21.09
CA ASP A 152 -10.68 6.90 21.61
C ASP A 152 -10.72 6.83 23.13
N ASN A 153 -9.63 6.46 23.77
CA ASN A 153 -9.46 6.40 25.23
C ASN A 153 -9.23 7.76 25.90
N MET A 154 -9.13 8.86 25.13
CA MET A 154 -8.89 10.18 25.70
C MET A 154 -10.12 10.73 26.44
N GLU A 155 -9.91 11.27 27.63
CA GLU A 155 -10.99 11.91 28.43
C GLU A 155 -11.35 13.29 27.88
N ASN A 156 -10.39 14.04 27.33
CA ASN A 156 -10.61 15.38 26.80
C ASN A 156 -11.26 15.33 25.42
N GLN A 157 -12.57 15.60 25.37
CA GLN A 157 -13.37 15.52 24.15
C GLN A 157 -12.86 16.47 23.05
N ASN A 158 -12.46 17.69 23.37
CA ASN A 158 -11.94 18.63 22.37
C ASN A 158 -10.63 18.14 21.76
N ALA A 159 -9.71 17.63 22.59
CA ALA A 159 -8.47 17.05 22.10
C ALA A 159 -8.72 15.81 21.21
N LYS A 160 -9.65 14.95 21.61
CA LYS A 160 -10.10 13.79 20.84
C LYS A 160 -10.57 14.20 19.43
N GLU A 161 -11.44 15.20 19.33
CA GLU A 161 -11.97 15.67 18.04
C GLU A 161 -10.88 16.25 17.14
N TYR A 162 -9.96 17.06 17.67
CA TYR A 162 -8.83 17.59 16.90
C TYR A 162 -7.89 16.49 16.41
N LEU A 163 -7.61 15.49 17.24
CA LEU A 163 -6.75 14.36 16.86
C LEU A 163 -7.43 13.46 15.84
N LEU A 164 -8.75 13.25 15.90
CA LEU A 164 -9.49 12.54 14.85
C LEU A 164 -9.40 13.26 13.50
N LEU A 165 -9.51 14.60 13.48
CA LEU A 165 -9.33 15.38 12.26
C LEU A 165 -7.91 15.23 11.71
N ALA A 166 -6.89 15.30 12.57
CA ALA A 166 -5.50 15.10 12.17
C ALA A 166 -5.26 13.67 11.63
N LEU A 167 -5.86 12.65 12.26
CA LEU A 167 -5.79 11.27 11.81
C LEU A 167 -6.42 11.10 10.42
N THR A 168 -7.56 11.73 10.14
CA THR A 168 -8.20 11.63 8.82
C THR A 168 -7.30 12.17 7.69
N ASP A 169 -6.55 13.24 7.92
CA ASP A 169 -5.56 13.71 6.95
C ASP A 169 -4.36 12.75 6.84
N ALA A 170 -3.91 12.19 7.97
CA ALA A 170 -2.84 11.20 8.00
C ALA A 170 -3.19 9.92 7.21
N LEU A 171 -4.44 9.46 7.24
CA LEU A 171 -4.89 8.29 6.48
C LEU A 171 -4.62 8.42 4.98
N ARG A 172 -4.88 9.60 4.42
CA ARG A 172 -4.64 9.89 3.00
C ARG A 172 -3.17 9.74 2.61
N MET A 173 -2.26 10.14 3.50
CA MET A 173 -0.82 10.10 3.25
C MET A 173 -0.18 8.75 3.57
N ASN A 174 -0.86 7.92 4.37
CA ASN A 174 -0.35 6.63 4.85
C ASN A 174 -1.08 5.43 4.24
N SER A 175 -1.80 5.60 3.13
CA SER A 175 -2.37 4.49 2.37
C SER A 175 -1.41 3.98 1.29
N MET A 176 -1.61 2.76 0.80
CA MET A 176 -0.88 2.23 -0.36
C MET A 176 -1.18 2.99 -1.66
N LEU A 177 -2.25 3.78 -1.68
CA LEU A 177 -2.63 4.64 -2.81
C LEU A 177 -2.02 6.05 -2.72
N ALA A 178 -1.24 6.35 -1.69
CA ALA A 178 -0.55 7.62 -1.57
C ALA A 178 0.41 7.82 -2.76
N VAL A 179 0.25 8.94 -3.48
CA VAL A 179 1.12 9.25 -4.59
C VAL A 179 2.49 9.64 -4.04
N TYR A 180 3.48 8.83 -4.34
CA TYR A 180 4.87 9.17 -4.08
C TYR A 180 5.36 10.17 -5.13
N GLN A 181 5.66 11.39 -4.72
CA GLN A 181 6.37 12.35 -5.55
C GLN A 181 7.87 12.21 -5.25
N ALA A 182 8.60 11.55 -6.15
CA ALA A 182 10.05 11.71 -6.16
C ALA A 182 10.35 13.21 -6.33
N ALA A 183 11.11 13.79 -5.40
CA ALA A 183 11.62 15.13 -5.61
C ALA A 183 12.33 15.15 -6.97
N ASN A 184 11.88 16.03 -7.86
CA ASN A 184 12.55 16.25 -9.13
C ASN A 184 13.94 16.81 -8.80
N ASN A 185 14.96 15.95 -8.82
CA ASN A 185 16.36 16.34 -8.83
C ASN A 185 16.79 16.63 -10.26
#